data_ed6da282280fa33cad86c876173e3978
#
_entry.id   ed6da282280fa33cad86c876173e3978
#
_cell.length_a   1.000
_cell.length_b   1.000
_cell.length_c   1.000
_cell.angle_alpha   90.00
_cell.angle_beta   90.00
_cell.angle_gamma   90.00
#
_symmetry.space_group_name_H-M   'P 1'
#
loop_
_entity.id
_entity.type
_entity.pdbx_description
1 polymer ?
#
loop_
_entity_poly.entity_id
_entity_poly.type
_entity_poly.pdbx_seq_one_letter_code
_entity_poly.pdbx_strand_id
1 'polypeptide(L)'
;MDAPPDTITDEVQLDGVLTRPSPVLIEFISSVSSPLVILGAGGKMGPTLAVLAKHAADIAGHPLEVIAISRYSNETTRQWLENNGVQTVTADLAEADQWSSLPDSKNVIYLVGQKFGTEDNPGLTWALNTLVPAHACE
;
A
#
# COMPACT_ATOMS: atom_id res chain seq x y z
N MET A 1 -12.89 8.90 19.72
CA MET A 1 -12.95 7.80 18.73
C MET A 1 -13.85 6.72 19.31
N ASP A 2 -14.90 6.35 18.57
CA ASP A 2 -15.82 5.30 19.02
C ASP A 2 -15.12 3.94 18.99
N ALA A 3 -15.53 3.03 19.89
CA ALA A 3 -15.03 1.66 19.90
C ALA A 3 -15.38 0.95 18.57
N PRO A 4 -14.55 0.01 18.09
CA PRO A 4 -14.94 -0.80 16.94
C PRO A 4 -16.23 -1.59 17.26
N PRO A 5 -17.02 -1.93 16.24
CA PRO A 5 -18.21 -2.75 16.44
C PRO A 5 -17.84 -4.14 16.99
N ASP A 6 -18.68 -4.71 17.85
CA ASP A 6 -18.47 -6.05 18.41
C ASP A 6 -18.47 -7.15 17.33
N THR A 7 -19.15 -6.90 16.21
CA THR A 7 -19.23 -7.83 15.08
C THR A 7 -19.18 -7.05 13.77
N ILE A 8 -18.33 -7.50 12.85
CA ILE A 8 -18.25 -6.96 11.48
C ILE A 8 -19.21 -7.79 10.61
N THR A 9 -20.15 -7.12 9.94
CA THR A 9 -21.22 -7.76 9.17
C THR A 9 -21.04 -7.67 7.66
N ASP A 10 -20.21 -6.72 7.18
CA ASP A 10 -19.96 -6.50 5.76
C ASP A 10 -18.57 -5.89 5.49
N GLU A 11 -18.19 -5.83 4.22
CA GLU A 11 -16.87 -5.31 3.79
C GLU A 11 -16.70 -3.82 4.09
N VAL A 12 -17.77 -3.03 4.02
CA VAL A 12 -17.70 -1.57 4.29
C VAL A 12 -17.36 -1.32 5.76
N GLN A 13 -17.95 -2.10 6.67
CA GLN A 13 -17.60 -2.04 8.09
C GLN A 13 -16.17 -2.50 8.34
N LEU A 14 -15.74 -3.57 7.65
CA LEU A 14 -14.38 -4.06 7.73
C LEU A 14 -13.38 -3.00 7.29
N ASP A 15 -13.59 -2.40 6.14
CA ASP A 15 -12.75 -1.31 5.62
C ASP A 15 -12.71 -0.13 6.58
N GLY A 16 -13.87 0.26 7.13
CA GLY A 16 -13.96 1.33 8.12
C GLY A 16 -13.17 1.05 9.41
N VAL A 17 -13.11 -0.21 9.84
CA VAL A 17 -12.29 -0.62 11.00
C VAL A 17 -10.81 -0.65 10.65
N LEU A 18 -10.45 -1.24 9.50
CA LEU A 18 -9.05 -1.41 9.07
C LEU A 18 -8.38 -0.08 8.69
N THR A 19 -9.16 0.92 8.29
CA THR A 19 -8.63 2.24 7.89
C THR A 19 -8.76 3.31 9.00
N ARG A 20 -9.14 2.90 10.22
CA ARG A 20 -9.21 3.79 11.38
C ARG A 20 -7.85 3.87 12.07
N PRO A 21 -7.16 5.03 12.06
CA PRO A 21 -5.87 5.15 12.69
C PRO A 21 -5.99 5.20 14.22
N SER A 22 -5.05 4.55 14.89
CA SER A 22 -4.90 4.67 16.35
C SER A 22 -4.26 6.01 16.72
N PRO A 23 -4.44 6.51 17.97
CA PRO A 23 -3.76 7.73 18.43
C PRO A 23 -2.23 7.65 18.28
N VAL A 24 -1.65 6.48 18.53
CA VAL A 24 -0.21 6.25 18.37
C VAL A 24 0.22 6.38 16.90
N LEU A 25 -0.58 5.87 15.96
CA LEU A 25 -0.28 6.02 14.53
C LEU A 25 -0.41 7.48 14.08
N ILE A 26 -1.42 8.22 14.57
CA ILE A 26 -1.59 9.64 14.25
C ILE A 26 -0.39 10.47 14.73
N GLU A 27 0.14 10.18 15.90
CA GLU A 27 1.36 10.82 16.42
C GLU A 27 2.58 10.44 15.56
N PHE A 28 2.77 9.14 15.32
CA PHE A 28 3.92 8.61 14.59
C PHE A 28 3.98 9.08 13.14
N ILE A 29 2.82 9.17 12.44
CA ILE A 29 2.79 9.48 11.00
C ILE A 29 3.41 10.84 10.68
N SER A 30 3.40 11.77 11.63
CA SER A 30 4.01 13.08 11.49
C SER A 30 5.53 13.04 11.34
N SER A 31 6.17 11.93 11.71
CA SER A 31 7.61 11.70 11.55
C SER A 31 7.98 11.09 10.19
N VAL A 32 7.00 10.64 9.42
CA VAL A 32 7.22 10.00 8.12
C VAL A 32 7.45 11.06 7.04
N SER A 33 8.58 10.98 6.34
CA SER A 33 8.86 11.88 5.22
C SER A 33 7.95 11.58 4.03
N SER A 34 7.47 12.63 3.36
CA SER A 34 6.70 12.49 2.12
C SER A 34 7.64 12.27 0.91
N PRO A 35 7.27 11.44 -0.06
CA PRO A 35 6.11 10.56 -0.05
C PRO A 35 6.34 9.27 0.75
N LEU A 36 5.25 8.60 1.16
CA LEU A 36 5.25 7.20 1.56
C LEU A 36 4.86 6.35 0.35
N VAL A 37 5.76 5.48 -0.11
CA VAL A 37 5.52 4.59 -1.24
C VAL A 37 5.15 3.19 -0.75
N ILE A 38 4.08 2.61 -1.31
CA ILE A 38 3.64 1.25 -0.98
C ILE A 38 3.66 0.42 -2.26
N LEU A 39 4.64 -0.48 -2.36
CA LEU A 39 4.83 -1.39 -3.48
C LEU A 39 3.98 -2.65 -3.29
N GLY A 40 3.23 -3.04 -4.31
CA GLY A 40 2.31 -4.17 -4.25
C GLY A 40 0.98 -3.83 -3.57
N ALA A 41 0.59 -2.56 -3.59
CA ALA A 41 -0.59 -2.04 -2.91
C ALA A 41 -1.94 -2.59 -3.43
N GLY A 42 -2.00 -3.21 -4.60
CA GLY A 42 -3.21 -3.86 -5.13
C GLY A 42 -3.50 -5.24 -4.53
N GLY A 43 -2.63 -5.74 -3.64
CA GLY A 43 -2.83 -7.00 -2.93
C GLY A 43 -3.85 -6.87 -1.78
N LYS A 44 -4.04 -7.97 -1.05
CA LYS A 44 -5.10 -8.06 -0.02
C LYS A 44 -4.97 -7.03 1.12
N MET A 45 -3.76 -6.73 1.56
CA MET A 45 -3.52 -5.82 2.69
C MET A 45 -3.23 -4.37 2.24
N GLY A 46 -2.74 -4.22 1.02
CA GLY A 46 -2.22 -2.94 0.53
C GLY A 46 -3.24 -1.80 0.52
N PRO A 47 -4.46 -2.00 0.00
CA PRO A 47 -5.42 -0.92 -0.10
C PRO A 47 -5.78 -0.31 1.27
N THR A 48 -6.16 -1.14 2.24
CA THR A 48 -6.54 -0.66 3.57
C THR A 48 -5.36 -0.04 4.33
N LEU A 49 -4.13 -0.56 4.14
CA LEU A 49 -2.93 0.03 4.71
C LEU A 49 -2.64 1.42 4.15
N ALA A 50 -2.77 1.60 2.83
CA ALA A 50 -2.54 2.89 2.18
C ALA A 50 -3.55 3.95 2.66
N VAL A 51 -4.83 3.58 2.73
CA VAL A 51 -5.89 4.47 3.24
C VAL A 51 -5.71 4.75 4.73
N LEU A 52 -5.32 3.76 5.53
CA LEU A 52 -5.01 3.95 6.94
C LEU A 52 -3.90 5.00 7.15
N ALA A 53 -2.81 4.90 6.38
CA ALA A 53 -1.72 5.86 6.44
C ALA A 53 -2.17 7.27 6.03
N LYS A 54 -2.96 7.37 4.97
CA LYS A 54 -3.53 8.65 4.50
C LYS A 54 -4.45 9.27 5.53
N HIS A 55 -5.38 8.50 6.12
CA HIS A 55 -6.27 9.00 7.18
C HIS A 55 -5.50 9.46 8.42
N ALA A 56 -4.44 8.72 8.80
CA ALA A 56 -3.60 9.14 9.93
C ALA A 56 -2.93 10.48 9.66
N ALA A 57 -2.38 10.67 8.46
CA ALA A 57 -1.74 11.91 8.04
C ALA A 57 -2.73 13.07 8.01
N ASP A 58 -3.93 12.87 7.47
CA ASP A 58 -4.96 13.90 7.40
C ASP A 58 -5.42 14.36 8.79
N ILE A 59 -5.62 13.42 9.74
CA ILE A 59 -5.97 13.74 11.12
C ILE A 59 -4.82 14.46 11.83
N ALA A 60 -3.57 14.07 11.57
CA ALA A 60 -2.38 14.73 12.11
C ALA A 60 -2.11 16.12 11.49
N GLY A 61 -2.80 16.49 10.40
CA GLY A 61 -2.50 17.69 9.63
C GLY A 61 -1.12 17.64 8.93
N HIS A 62 -0.62 16.42 8.68
CA HIS A 62 0.68 16.18 8.05
C HIS A 62 0.53 16.04 6.54
N PRO A 63 1.24 16.84 5.70
CA PRO A 63 1.12 16.81 4.24
C PRO A 63 1.84 15.61 3.62
N LEU A 64 1.45 14.40 4.02
CA LEU A 64 2.00 13.15 3.53
C LEU A 64 1.30 12.74 2.22
N GLU A 65 2.06 12.62 1.15
CA GLU A 65 1.63 11.92 -0.05
C GLU A 65 1.78 10.42 0.17
N VAL A 66 0.70 9.67 -0.03
CA VAL A 66 0.71 8.20 -0.02
C VAL A 66 0.56 7.73 -1.46
N ILE A 67 1.55 7.01 -1.97
CA ILE A 67 1.61 6.52 -3.35
C ILE A 67 1.54 5.01 -3.33
N ALA A 68 0.45 4.47 -3.87
CA ALA A 68 0.17 3.04 -3.96
C ALA A 68 0.54 2.54 -5.36
N ILE A 69 1.53 1.63 -5.45
CA ILE A 69 2.05 1.10 -6.71
C ILE A 69 1.66 -0.37 -6.86
N SER A 70 1.03 -0.71 -7.97
CA SER A 70 0.62 -2.08 -8.30
C SER A 70 0.24 -2.20 -9.78
N ARG A 71 0.05 -3.42 -10.27
CA ARG A 71 -0.50 -3.68 -11.63
C ARG A 71 -1.97 -3.32 -11.77
N TYR A 72 -2.72 -3.23 -10.67
CA TYR A 72 -4.16 -2.92 -10.64
C TYR A 72 -4.99 -3.70 -11.66
N SER A 73 -4.99 -5.02 -11.54
CA SER A 73 -5.90 -5.88 -12.33
C SER A 73 -7.38 -5.63 -12.01
N ASN A 74 -7.66 -5.00 -10.88
CA ASN A 74 -9.00 -4.58 -10.44
C ASN A 74 -9.09 -3.06 -10.36
N GLU A 75 -9.81 -2.45 -11.29
CA GLU A 75 -10.03 -1.01 -11.36
C GLU A 75 -10.83 -0.46 -10.17
N THR A 76 -11.72 -1.27 -9.59
CA THR A 76 -12.49 -0.88 -8.40
C THR A 76 -11.58 -0.57 -7.21
N THR A 77 -10.54 -1.38 -7.00
CA THR A 77 -9.54 -1.15 -5.94
C THR A 77 -8.78 0.14 -6.16
N ARG A 78 -8.38 0.41 -7.41
CA ARG A 78 -7.68 1.63 -7.77
C ARG A 78 -8.54 2.87 -7.49
N GLN A 79 -9.79 2.88 -7.97
CA GLN A 79 -10.72 3.96 -7.74
C GLN A 79 -11.02 4.18 -6.26
N TRP A 80 -11.13 3.11 -5.48
CA TRP A 80 -11.33 3.20 -4.04
C TRP A 80 -10.17 3.90 -3.35
N LEU A 81 -8.92 3.58 -3.71
CA LEU A 81 -7.73 4.25 -3.22
C LEU A 81 -7.74 5.75 -3.55
N GLU A 82 -7.99 6.10 -4.82
CA GLU A 82 -8.03 7.48 -5.29
C GLU A 82 -9.13 8.29 -4.59
N ASN A 83 -10.32 7.71 -4.39
CA ASN A 83 -11.42 8.33 -3.65
C ASN A 83 -11.08 8.60 -2.18
N ASN A 84 -10.14 7.86 -1.61
CA ASN A 84 -9.62 8.06 -0.25
C ASN A 84 -8.34 8.92 -0.20
N GLY A 85 -8.00 9.62 -1.29
CA GLY A 85 -6.87 10.55 -1.34
C GLY A 85 -5.49 9.91 -1.48
N VAL A 86 -5.43 8.62 -1.84
CA VAL A 86 -4.19 7.90 -2.14
C VAL A 86 -3.88 8.06 -3.63
N GLN A 87 -2.65 8.43 -3.97
CA GLN A 87 -2.20 8.44 -5.36
C GLN A 87 -1.93 7.01 -5.83
N THR A 88 -2.29 6.70 -7.07
CA THR A 88 -2.05 5.37 -7.64
C THR A 88 -1.11 5.43 -8.83
N VAL A 89 -0.17 4.50 -8.90
CA VAL A 89 0.74 4.31 -10.03
C VAL A 89 0.63 2.86 -10.51
N THR A 90 0.35 2.68 -11.80
CA THR A 90 0.31 1.34 -12.39
C THR A 90 1.69 0.95 -12.86
N ALA A 91 2.25 -0.12 -12.27
CA ALA A 91 3.53 -0.68 -12.69
C ALA A 91 3.61 -2.18 -12.40
N ASP A 92 4.31 -2.91 -13.26
CA ASP A 92 4.75 -4.28 -12.99
C ASP A 92 6.19 -4.25 -12.45
N LEU A 93 6.33 -4.52 -11.16
CA LEU A 93 7.62 -4.45 -10.47
C LEU A 93 8.57 -5.60 -10.84
N ALA A 94 8.09 -6.60 -11.59
CA ALA A 94 8.95 -7.63 -12.18
C ALA A 94 9.71 -7.12 -13.44
N GLU A 95 9.24 -6.02 -14.04
CA GLU A 95 9.82 -5.43 -15.23
C GLU A 95 10.86 -4.36 -14.85
N ALA A 96 12.14 -4.62 -15.14
CA ALA A 96 13.25 -3.79 -14.69
C ALA A 96 13.23 -2.35 -15.25
N ASP A 97 12.67 -2.14 -16.44
CA ASP A 97 12.58 -0.84 -17.10
C ASP A 97 11.56 0.11 -16.45
N GLN A 98 10.60 -0.43 -15.70
CA GLN A 98 9.56 0.37 -15.06
C GLN A 98 10.06 1.08 -13.79
N TRP A 99 11.12 0.58 -13.16
CA TRP A 99 11.65 1.16 -11.92
C TRP A 99 12.13 2.61 -12.07
N SER A 100 12.72 2.96 -13.21
CA SER A 100 13.21 4.31 -13.47
C SER A 100 12.12 5.39 -13.52
N SER A 101 10.86 4.99 -13.65
CA SER A 101 9.70 5.89 -13.69
C SER A 101 8.99 6.01 -12.34
N LEU A 102 9.39 5.23 -11.33
CA LEU A 102 8.77 5.26 -10.02
C LEU A 102 9.32 6.42 -9.18
N PRO A 103 8.50 6.93 -8.26
CA PRO A 103 8.94 8.02 -7.39
C PRO A 103 9.97 7.54 -6.36
N ASP A 104 11.03 8.33 -6.18
CA ASP A 104 11.96 8.12 -5.08
C ASP A 104 11.31 8.43 -3.74
N SER A 105 11.61 7.63 -2.74
CA SER A 105 11.11 7.84 -1.38
C SER A 105 12.08 7.33 -0.31
N LYS A 106 12.12 8.04 0.82
CA LYS A 106 12.82 7.59 2.02
C LYS A 106 12.05 6.51 2.78
N ASN A 107 10.74 6.39 2.53
CA ASN A 107 9.86 5.49 3.25
C ASN A 107 9.11 4.61 2.27
N VAL A 108 9.50 3.35 2.20
CA VAL A 108 8.91 2.36 1.30
C VAL A 108 8.38 1.18 2.11
N ILE A 109 7.14 0.79 1.82
CA ILE A 109 6.56 -0.46 2.32
C ILE A 109 6.46 -1.44 1.16
N TYR A 110 7.13 -2.57 1.30
CA TYR A 110 7.16 -3.61 0.27
C TYR A 110 6.19 -4.74 0.60
N LEU A 111 5.14 -4.89 -0.20
CA LEU A 111 4.08 -5.91 -0.04
C LEU A 111 4.00 -6.86 -1.24
N VAL A 112 4.94 -6.77 -2.17
CA VAL A 112 4.96 -7.65 -3.34
C VAL A 112 5.40 -9.04 -2.93
N GLY A 113 4.65 -10.04 -3.34
CA GLY A 113 4.99 -11.44 -3.11
C GLY A 113 4.05 -12.35 -3.87
N GLN A 114 4.54 -13.52 -4.23
CA GLN A 114 3.71 -14.57 -4.82
C GLN A 114 3.52 -15.67 -3.79
N LYS A 115 2.28 -15.89 -3.39
CA LYS A 115 1.91 -16.92 -2.42
C LYS A 115 1.33 -18.18 -3.07
N PHE A 116 0.65 -18.02 -4.21
CA PHE A 116 -0.03 -19.10 -4.93
C PHE A 116 0.55 -19.24 -6.34
N GLY A 117 0.48 -20.43 -6.93
CA GLY A 117 1.06 -20.68 -8.25
C GLY A 117 2.59 -20.71 -8.27
N THR A 118 3.22 -20.91 -7.14
CA THR A 118 4.68 -20.95 -6.99
C THR A 118 5.32 -22.17 -7.66
N GLU A 119 4.55 -23.27 -7.78
CA GLU A 119 4.99 -24.50 -8.42
C GLU A 119 5.09 -24.35 -9.95
N ASP A 120 4.19 -23.54 -10.53
CA ASP A 120 4.14 -23.32 -11.98
C ASP A 120 5.25 -22.41 -12.50
N ASN A 121 5.74 -21.48 -11.64
CA ASN A 121 6.83 -20.57 -12.01
C ASN A 121 7.72 -20.22 -10.80
N PRO A 122 8.60 -21.14 -10.39
CA PRO A 122 9.50 -20.91 -9.27
C PRO A 122 10.49 -19.77 -9.50
N GLY A 123 10.89 -19.52 -10.77
CA GLY A 123 11.77 -18.40 -11.12
C GLY A 123 11.16 -17.06 -10.81
N LEU A 124 9.90 -16.83 -11.14
CA LEU A 124 9.17 -15.60 -10.80
C LEU A 124 9.00 -15.45 -9.29
N THR A 125 8.70 -16.53 -8.58
CA THR A 125 8.58 -16.53 -7.11
C THR A 125 9.90 -16.06 -6.47
N TRP A 126 11.03 -16.58 -6.92
CA TRP A 126 12.36 -16.14 -6.46
C TRP A 126 12.62 -14.67 -6.80
N ALA A 127 12.35 -14.25 -8.03
CA ALA A 127 12.55 -12.87 -8.46
C ALA A 127 11.75 -11.88 -7.58
N LEU A 128 10.47 -12.14 -7.39
CA LEU A 128 9.59 -11.26 -6.58
C LEU A 128 9.98 -11.19 -5.11
N ASN A 129 10.61 -12.23 -4.56
CA ASN A 129 10.98 -12.27 -3.14
C ASN A 129 12.45 -11.94 -2.86
N THR A 130 13.30 -11.80 -3.89
CA THR A 130 14.72 -11.52 -3.74
C THR A 130 15.25 -10.36 -4.58
N LEU A 131 15.05 -10.41 -5.91
CA LEU A 131 15.56 -9.37 -6.81
C LEU A 131 14.74 -8.08 -6.74
N VAL A 132 13.43 -8.19 -6.75
CA VAL A 132 12.54 -7.03 -6.71
C VAL A 132 12.69 -6.21 -5.41
N PRO A 133 12.81 -6.82 -4.20
CA PRO A 133 13.15 -6.06 -3.00
C PRO A 133 14.53 -5.38 -3.07
N ALA A 134 15.52 -5.98 -3.74
CA ALA A 134 16.81 -5.36 -3.92
C ALA A 134 16.70 -4.08 -4.77
N HIS A 135 15.98 -4.11 -5.88
CA HIS A 135 15.72 -2.91 -6.70
C HIS A 135 14.94 -1.84 -5.94
N ALA A 136 14.08 -2.23 -5.00
CA ALA A 136 13.34 -1.26 -4.17
C ALA A 136 14.23 -0.51 -3.17
N CYS A 137 15.46 -0.96 -2.96
CA CYS A 137 16.46 -0.35 -2.06
C CYS A 137 17.49 0.54 -2.80
N GLU A 138 17.55 0.48 -4.13
CA GLU A 138 18.44 1.27 -4.98
C GLU A 138 17.82 2.64 -5.31
#